data_9766ff7a6c05f27893cd5e2a29e0cc50
#
_entry.id   9766ff7a6c05f27893cd5e2a29e0cc50
#
_cell.length_a   1.000
_cell.length_b   1.000
_cell.length_c   1.000
_cell.angle_alpha   90.00
_cell.angle_beta   90.00
_cell.angle_gamma   90.00
#
_symmetry.space_group_name_H-M   'P 1'
#
loop_
_entity.id
_entity.type
_entity.pdbx_description
1 polymer ?
#
loop_
_entity_poly.entity_id
_entity_poly.type
_entity_poly.pdbx_seq_one_letter_code
_entity_poly.pdbx_strand_id
1 'polypeptide(L)'
;MTILMDDSLFQEIKNRQGDFMRAFNEGDAKGAAEIYDPDGYFMPNGHSPVKGRSGIEAFFQRDMADGVSSAQIITEEVNGSGDWAFERGSYHLECGRGTESGAYLQVWKRINGVWLVHNDCFNVVQSPRKS
;
A
#
# COMPACT_ATOMS: atom_id res chain seq x y z
N MET A 1 24.48 0.56 17.26
CA MET A 1 24.44 1.58 16.83
C MET A 1 23.97 1.77 15.52
N THR A 2 24.08 1.05 14.60
CA THR A 2 23.52 1.14 13.31
C THR A 2 22.04 1.09 13.26
N ILE A 3 21.45 0.66 14.30
CA ILE A 3 20.02 0.59 14.39
C ILE A 3 19.35 1.91 14.15
N LEU A 4 19.98 3.00 14.51
CA LEU A 4 19.36 4.30 14.36
C LEU A 4 19.09 4.70 12.92
N MET A 5 19.90 4.21 11.98
CA MET A 5 19.68 4.54 10.58
C MET A 5 18.47 3.85 10.03
N ASP A 6 18.27 2.60 10.45
CA ASP A 6 17.11 1.84 9.99
C ASP A 6 15.83 2.44 10.53
N ASP A 7 15.87 3.00 11.74
CA ASP A 7 14.71 3.63 12.33
C ASP A 7 14.24 4.84 11.52
N SER A 8 15.19 5.62 10.99
CA SER A 8 14.83 6.78 10.20
C SER A 8 14.11 6.37 8.91
N LEU A 9 14.65 5.42 8.19
CA LEU A 9 14.00 4.91 6.98
C LEU A 9 12.65 4.28 7.29
N PHE A 10 12.60 3.48 8.35
CA PHE A 10 11.34 2.87 8.78
C PHE A 10 10.27 3.94 8.99
N GLN A 11 10.63 5.02 9.69
CA GLN A 11 9.67 6.07 9.98
C GLN A 11 9.23 6.81 8.73
N GLU A 12 10.15 7.05 7.79
CA GLU A 12 9.82 7.72 6.53
C GLU A 12 8.80 6.91 5.73
N ILE A 13 9.03 5.61 5.62
CA ILE A 13 8.12 4.74 4.88
C ILE A 13 6.78 4.63 5.61
N LYS A 14 6.82 4.49 6.93
CA LYS A 14 5.61 4.41 7.73
C LYS A 14 4.78 5.69 7.60
N ASN A 15 5.43 6.84 7.51
CA ASN A 15 4.73 8.11 7.29
C ASN A 15 4.00 8.13 5.94
N ARG A 16 4.63 7.57 4.90
CA ARG A 16 3.97 7.49 3.60
C ARG A 16 2.78 6.54 3.64
N GLN A 17 2.86 5.45 4.41
CA GLN A 17 1.72 4.59 4.61
C GLN A 17 0.59 5.33 5.34
N GLY A 18 0.94 6.21 6.26
CA GLY A 18 -0.05 7.07 6.92
C GLY A 18 -0.76 7.97 5.93
N ASP A 19 -0.03 8.54 4.97
CA ASP A 19 -0.62 9.35 3.91
C ASP A 19 -1.57 8.51 3.05
N PHE A 20 -1.17 7.28 2.72
CA PHE A 20 -2.02 6.36 1.96
C PHE A 20 -3.32 6.06 2.73
N MET A 21 -3.18 5.67 3.99
CA MET A 21 -4.35 5.31 4.80
C MET A 21 -5.32 6.48 4.94
N ARG A 22 -4.79 7.68 5.11
CA ARG A 22 -5.63 8.86 5.23
C ARG A 22 -6.44 9.08 3.96
N ALA A 23 -5.78 9.04 2.80
CA ALA A 23 -6.47 9.23 1.53
C ALA A 23 -7.49 8.12 1.28
N PHE A 24 -7.08 6.87 1.47
CA PHE A 24 -7.97 5.74 1.21
C PHE A 24 -9.18 5.77 2.13
N ASN A 25 -8.95 6.05 3.41
CA ASN A 25 -10.03 6.02 4.41
C ASN A 25 -10.99 7.19 4.27
N GLU A 26 -10.58 8.23 3.56
CA GLU A 26 -11.46 9.35 3.21
C GLU A 26 -12.21 9.13 1.90
N GLY A 27 -11.97 8.00 1.24
CA GLY A 27 -12.59 7.72 -0.05
C GLY A 27 -11.91 8.43 -1.22
N ASP A 28 -10.68 8.88 -1.03
CA ASP A 28 -9.92 9.61 -2.04
C ASP A 28 -9.03 8.65 -2.83
N ALA A 29 -9.62 8.01 -3.84
CA ALA A 29 -8.90 7.03 -4.65
C ALA A 29 -7.73 7.66 -5.40
N LYS A 30 -7.89 8.90 -5.87
CA LYS A 30 -6.82 9.59 -6.57
C LYS A 30 -5.65 9.87 -5.64
N GLY A 31 -5.92 10.38 -4.45
CA GLY A 31 -4.87 10.66 -3.47
C GLY A 31 -4.14 9.39 -3.05
N ALA A 32 -4.87 8.30 -2.88
CA ALA A 32 -4.26 7.02 -2.54
C ALA A 32 -3.35 6.53 -3.67
N ALA A 33 -3.78 6.68 -4.93
CA ALA A 33 -2.97 6.28 -6.09
C ALA A 33 -1.73 7.15 -6.26
N GLU A 34 -1.75 8.38 -5.77
CA GLU A 34 -0.61 9.29 -5.87
C GLU A 34 0.55 8.90 -4.95
N ILE A 35 0.34 7.99 -4.01
CA ILE A 35 1.43 7.43 -3.21
C ILE A 35 2.29 6.49 -4.06
N TYR A 36 1.77 6.06 -5.21
CA TYR A 36 2.48 5.17 -6.12
C TYR A 36 3.30 5.98 -7.13
N ASP A 37 4.42 5.41 -7.54
CA ASP A 37 5.25 5.91 -8.63
C ASP A 37 4.40 5.97 -9.91
N PRO A 38 4.52 7.03 -10.74
CA PRO A 38 3.77 7.07 -12.01
C PRO A 38 3.97 5.85 -12.90
N ASP A 39 5.13 5.19 -12.79
CA ASP A 39 5.43 3.98 -13.55
C ASP A 39 5.31 2.73 -12.68
N GLY A 40 4.69 2.84 -11.51
CA GLY A 40 4.61 1.74 -10.57
C GLY A 40 3.62 0.67 -10.97
N TYR A 41 3.75 -0.48 -10.31
CA TYR A 41 2.87 -1.61 -10.53
C TYR A 41 2.12 -1.96 -9.26
N PHE A 42 0.86 -2.31 -9.42
CA PHE A 42 0.01 -2.80 -8.36
C PHE A 42 -0.37 -4.23 -8.73
N MET A 43 0.00 -5.19 -7.89
CA MET A 43 -0.14 -6.61 -8.18
C MET A 43 -1.05 -7.26 -7.14
N PRO A 44 -2.37 -7.08 -7.29
CA PRO A 44 -3.32 -7.62 -6.32
C PRO A 44 -3.48 -9.13 -6.45
N ASN A 45 -3.89 -9.74 -5.35
CA ASN A 45 -4.11 -11.18 -5.29
C ASN A 45 -5.11 -11.61 -6.34
N GLY A 46 -4.71 -12.57 -7.17
CA GLY A 46 -5.61 -13.16 -8.16
C GLY A 46 -5.93 -12.29 -9.36
N HIS A 47 -5.19 -11.21 -9.56
CA HIS A 47 -5.42 -10.27 -10.64
C HIS A 47 -4.16 -10.09 -11.48
N SER A 48 -4.34 -9.68 -12.72
CA SER A 48 -3.22 -9.25 -13.56
C SER A 48 -2.61 -7.97 -12.97
N PRO A 49 -1.31 -7.76 -13.15
CA PRO A 49 -0.68 -6.51 -12.69
C PRO A 49 -1.32 -5.29 -13.34
N VAL A 50 -1.44 -4.24 -12.54
CA VAL A 50 -1.96 -2.95 -12.99
C VAL A 50 -0.81 -1.96 -12.98
N LYS A 51 -0.58 -1.29 -14.11
CA LYS A 51 0.51 -0.34 -14.23
C LYS A 51 -0.01 1.09 -14.23
N GLY A 52 0.64 1.94 -13.43
CA GLY A 52 0.42 3.37 -13.46
C GLY A 52 -0.71 3.84 -12.57
N ARG A 53 -0.66 5.12 -12.27
CA ARG A 53 -1.58 5.73 -11.30
C ARG A 53 -3.04 5.68 -11.73
N SER A 54 -3.33 5.87 -13.01
CA SER A 54 -4.74 5.88 -13.43
C SER A 54 -5.39 4.51 -13.28
N GLY A 55 -4.66 3.45 -13.60
CA GLY A 55 -5.16 2.10 -13.39
C GLY A 55 -5.32 1.75 -11.93
N ILE A 56 -4.36 2.19 -11.11
CA ILE A 56 -4.40 1.96 -9.67
C ILE A 56 -5.57 2.73 -9.05
N GLU A 57 -5.78 3.97 -9.47
CA GLU A 57 -6.91 4.76 -9.01
C GLU A 57 -8.24 4.07 -9.35
N ALA A 58 -8.37 3.56 -10.57
CA ALA A 58 -9.58 2.85 -10.98
C ALA A 58 -9.82 1.62 -10.14
N PHE A 59 -8.73 0.91 -9.77
CA PHE A 59 -8.85 -0.26 -8.90
C PHE A 59 -9.38 0.14 -7.53
N PHE A 60 -8.84 1.21 -6.94
CA PHE A 60 -9.31 1.69 -5.64
C PHE A 60 -10.75 2.19 -5.70
N GLN A 61 -11.12 2.87 -6.79
CA GLN A 61 -12.51 3.31 -6.97
C GLN A 61 -13.47 2.12 -6.95
N ARG A 62 -13.07 1.03 -7.59
CA ARG A 62 -13.89 -0.17 -7.63
C ARG A 62 -14.00 -0.81 -6.25
N ASP A 63 -12.89 -0.87 -5.50
CA ASP A 63 -12.93 -1.38 -4.13
C ASP A 63 -13.89 -0.56 -3.28
N MET A 64 -13.82 0.75 -3.36
CA MET A 64 -14.68 1.63 -2.60
C MET A 64 -16.14 1.46 -2.98
N ALA A 65 -16.41 1.31 -4.29
CA ALA A 65 -17.77 1.08 -4.77
C ALA A 65 -18.31 -0.26 -4.29
N ASP A 66 -17.42 -1.24 -4.09
CA ASP A 66 -17.81 -2.57 -3.61
C ASP A 66 -17.93 -2.66 -2.09
N GLY A 67 -17.74 -1.54 -1.39
CA GLY A 67 -17.96 -1.50 0.04
C GLY A 67 -16.72 -1.50 0.91
N VAL A 68 -15.52 -1.43 0.32
CA VAL A 68 -14.31 -1.31 1.12
C VAL A 68 -14.24 0.11 1.66
N SER A 69 -14.32 0.25 2.98
CA SER A 69 -14.46 1.54 3.63
C SER A 69 -13.19 2.04 4.30
N SER A 70 -12.30 1.15 4.70
CA SER A 70 -11.06 1.57 5.35
C SER A 70 -9.99 0.53 5.20
N ALA A 71 -8.75 0.99 5.27
CA ALA A 71 -7.56 0.15 5.22
C ALA A 71 -6.69 0.45 6.43
N GLN A 72 -6.17 -0.61 7.04
CA GLN A 72 -5.16 -0.50 8.08
C GLN A 72 -3.92 -1.21 7.59
N ILE A 73 -2.83 -0.49 7.50
CA ILE A 73 -1.55 -1.01 7.01
C ILE A 73 -0.61 -1.08 8.21
N ILE A 74 0.01 -2.23 8.40
CA ILE A 74 0.91 -2.46 9.53
C ILE A 74 2.30 -2.77 8.97
N THR A 75 3.19 -1.81 9.06
CA THR A 75 4.57 -1.95 8.61
C THR A 75 5.33 -2.81 9.60
N GLU A 76 5.96 -3.89 9.12
CA GLU A 76 6.69 -4.80 9.99
C GLU A 76 8.18 -4.74 9.77
N GLU A 77 8.61 -4.59 8.52
CA GLU A 77 10.03 -4.56 8.22
C GLU A 77 10.28 -3.60 7.05
N VAL A 78 11.28 -2.74 7.19
CA VAL A 78 11.73 -1.87 6.11
C VAL A 78 13.25 -1.92 6.07
N ASN A 79 13.80 -2.02 4.86
CA ASN A 79 15.23 -1.96 4.67
C ASN A 79 15.51 -1.40 3.28
N GLY A 80 16.67 -0.78 3.10
CA GLY A 80 16.97 -0.21 1.80
C GLY A 80 18.31 0.45 1.73
N SER A 81 18.62 0.97 0.54
CA SER A 81 19.88 1.64 0.27
C SER A 81 19.66 2.65 -0.85
N GLY A 82 20.16 3.88 -0.67
CA GLY A 82 20.01 4.91 -1.69
C GLY A 82 18.56 5.27 -1.90
N ASP A 83 18.12 5.19 -3.14
CA ASP A 83 16.77 5.59 -3.53
C ASP A 83 15.79 4.42 -3.59
N TRP A 84 16.15 3.27 -3.04
CA TRP A 84 15.31 2.08 -3.06
C TRP A 84 15.16 1.49 -1.68
N ALA A 85 13.96 1.00 -1.41
CA ALA A 85 13.67 0.32 -0.14
C ALA A 85 12.61 -0.74 -0.38
N PHE A 86 12.57 -1.73 0.51
CA PHE A 86 11.45 -2.65 0.53
C PHE A 86 10.73 -2.53 1.87
N GLU A 87 9.47 -2.89 1.83
CA GLU A 87 8.65 -2.95 3.04
C GLU A 87 7.86 -4.24 3.02
N ARG A 88 7.81 -4.92 4.15
CA ARG A 88 6.96 -6.09 4.35
C ARG A 88 6.02 -5.80 5.52
N GLY A 89 4.79 -6.20 5.39
CA GLY A 89 3.83 -5.97 6.46
C GLY A 89 2.54 -6.74 6.25
N SER A 90 1.54 -6.36 7.00
CA SER A 90 0.22 -6.94 6.92
C SER A 90 -0.81 -5.84 6.79
N TYR A 91 -2.02 -6.22 6.38
CA TYR A 91 -3.08 -5.25 6.19
C TYR A 91 -4.43 -5.84 6.58
N HIS A 92 -5.34 -4.94 6.91
CA HIS A 92 -6.74 -5.27 7.13
C HIS A 92 -7.59 -4.29 6.34
N LEU A 93 -8.57 -4.81 5.60
CA LEU A 93 -9.54 -3.98 4.88
C LEU A 93 -10.92 -4.24 5.44
N GLU A 94 -11.62 -3.17 5.81
CA GLU A 94 -13.00 -3.30 6.25
C GLU A 94 -13.89 -3.28 5.03
N CYS A 95 -14.63 -4.36 4.84
CA CYS A 95 -15.58 -4.51 3.75
C CYS A 95 -16.97 -4.63 4.34
N GLY A 96 -17.99 -4.40 3.53
CA GLY A 96 -19.37 -4.48 4.03
C GLY A 96 -19.73 -5.83 4.62
N ARG A 97 -19.00 -6.88 4.23
CA ARG A 97 -19.28 -8.26 4.67
C ARG A 97 -18.29 -8.76 5.72
N GLY A 98 -17.39 -7.93 6.18
CA GLY A 98 -16.38 -8.33 7.16
C GLY A 98 -15.02 -7.80 6.80
N THR A 99 -13.98 -8.40 7.37
CA THR A 99 -12.61 -7.92 7.22
C THR A 99 -11.82 -8.85 6.32
N GLU A 100 -11.16 -8.28 5.32
CA GLU A 100 -10.14 -8.99 4.57
C GLU A 100 -8.79 -8.72 5.23
N SER A 101 -7.97 -9.76 5.38
CA SER A 101 -6.62 -9.61 5.95
C SER A 101 -5.63 -10.28 5.05
N GLY A 102 -4.42 -9.74 5.01
CA GLY A 102 -3.38 -10.34 4.21
C GLY A 102 -2.01 -9.80 4.56
N ALA A 103 -1.07 -10.16 3.71
CA ALA A 103 0.32 -9.75 3.84
C ALA A 103 0.77 -9.12 2.53
N TYR A 104 1.76 -8.24 2.60
CA TYR A 104 2.24 -7.56 1.40
C TYR A 104 3.75 -7.39 1.44
N LEU A 105 4.29 -7.22 0.24
CA LEU A 105 5.67 -6.81 0.01
C LEU A 105 5.63 -5.65 -0.97
N GLN A 106 6.23 -4.53 -0.59
CA GLN A 106 6.28 -3.36 -1.45
C GLN A 106 7.72 -2.93 -1.67
N VAL A 107 8.00 -2.49 -2.89
CA VAL A 107 9.27 -1.87 -3.25
C VAL A 107 9.00 -0.38 -3.40
N TRP A 108 9.77 0.42 -2.70
CA TRP A 108 9.66 1.87 -2.71
C TRP A 108 10.82 2.48 -3.47
N LYS A 109 10.55 3.56 -4.19
CA LYS A 109 11.56 4.31 -4.92
C LYS A 109 11.48 5.76 -4.50
N ARG A 110 12.61 6.38 -4.19
CA ARG A 110 12.63 7.79 -3.83
C ARG A 110 12.89 8.61 -5.08
N ILE A 111 11.95 9.51 -5.40
CA ILE A 111 12.01 10.36 -6.57
C ILE A 111 11.86 11.79 -6.09
N ASN A 112 12.86 12.63 -6.38
CA ASN A 112 12.87 14.02 -5.94
C ASN A 112 12.62 14.15 -4.44
N GLY A 113 13.25 13.27 -3.67
CA GLY A 113 13.15 13.29 -2.21
C GLY A 113 11.90 12.69 -1.62
N VAL A 114 11.00 12.15 -2.44
CA VAL A 114 9.73 11.60 -1.97
C VAL A 114 9.69 10.10 -2.23
N TRP A 115 9.36 9.34 -1.20
CA TRP A 115 9.19 7.89 -1.35
C TRP A 115 7.85 7.57 -1.99
N LEU A 116 7.88 6.81 -3.08
CA LEU A 116 6.70 6.37 -3.82
C LEU A 116 6.74 4.87 -4.00
N VAL A 117 5.59 4.22 -3.97
CA VAL A 117 5.53 2.77 -4.17
C VAL A 117 5.80 2.45 -5.63
N HIS A 118 6.89 1.73 -5.90
CA HIS A 118 7.23 1.31 -7.25
C HIS A 118 6.61 -0.02 -7.61
N ASN A 119 6.44 -0.90 -6.63
CA ASN A 119 5.78 -2.18 -6.86
C ASN A 119 5.08 -2.59 -5.58
N ASP A 120 3.83 -3.03 -5.70
CA ASP A 120 3.04 -3.47 -4.59
C ASP A 120 2.49 -4.85 -4.92
N CYS A 121 2.79 -5.83 -4.07
CA CYS A 121 2.33 -7.20 -4.26
C CYS A 121 1.75 -7.68 -2.94
N PHE A 122 0.51 -8.17 -2.98
CA PHE A 122 -0.08 -8.66 -1.74
C PHE A 122 -0.87 -9.94 -1.98
N ASN A 123 -1.03 -10.69 -0.90
CA ASN A 123 -1.83 -11.90 -0.94
C ASN A 123 -2.84 -11.89 0.20
N VAL A 124 -4.01 -12.44 -0.08
CA VAL A 124 -5.09 -12.52 0.89
C VAL A 124 -4.86 -13.75 1.77
N VAL A 125 -4.85 -13.54 3.08
CA VAL A 125 -4.73 -14.64 4.04
C VAL A 125 -6.11 -15.03 4.57
N GLN A 126 -6.98 -14.03 4.76
CA GLN A 126 -8.34 -14.29 5.21
C GLN A 126 -9.29 -13.42 4.42
N SER A 127 -10.25 -14.05 3.76
CA SER A 127 -11.25 -13.34 2.98
C SER A 127 -12.41 -12.90 3.87
N PRO A 128 -13.15 -11.85 3.47
CA PRO A 128 -14.34 -11.44 4.20
C PRO A 128 -15.33 -12.60 4.26
N ARG A 129 -16.08 -12.65 5.37
CA ARG A 129 -17.04 -13.71 5.54
C ARG A 129 -18.18 -13.56 4.53
N LYS A 130 -18.57 -14.66 3.90
CA LYS A 130 -19.73 -14.63 3.04
C LYS A 130 -20.98 -14.71 3.91
N SER A 131 -21.95 -13.93 3.58
CA SER A 131 -23.21 -13.91 4.33
C SER A 131 -24.19 -14.98 3.85
#